data_845068e1ebe34e9b8e499d37848a2c92
#
_entry.id   845068e1ebe34e9b8e499d37848a2c92
#
_cell.length_a   1.000
_cell.length_b   1.000
_cell.length_c   1.000
_cell.angle_alpha   90.00
_cell.angle_beta   90.00
_cell.angle_gamma   90.00
#
_symmetry.space_group_name_H-M   'P 1'
#
loop_
_entity.id
_entity.type
_entity.pdbx_description
1 polymer ?
#
loop_
_entity_poly.entity_id
_entity_poly.type
_entity_poly.pdbx_seq_one_letter_code
_entity_poly.pdbx_strand_id
1 'polypeptide(L)'
;MNRDEHVAIADSEGYFYCRAVDGRLNYRKEQQVCGCGCPCYTEETLRVCGQFVCCYQEKGLEEKPALFPSVEGMDERLYKAYTYAANAHAGQYRKKTVIPYFAHIITTMNYAMELTEDTEVLQAAILHDTVEDTWVTFEDLQRTFGDRVARLVETETENKRPNIPASQTWEIRKRETIDHLKKASMDTKVIVLADKTANLESIVKEQ
;
A
#
# COMPACT_ATOMS: atom_id res chain seq x y z
N MET A 1 3.95 -7.48 28.43
CA MET A 1 4.85 -8.29 27.57
C MET A 1 4.78 -7.65 26.23
N ASN A 2 5.79 -6.84 25.84
CA ASN A 2 5.89 -6.32 24.48
C ASN A 2 6.26 -7.51 23.60
N ARG A 3 5.29 -8.05 22.89
CA ARG A 3 5.53 -8.93 21.76
C ARG A 3 5.81 -8.01 20.58
N ASP A 4 7.05 -7.99 20.12
CA ASP A 4 7.38 -7.42 18.82
C ASP A 4 6.73 -8.30 17.75
N GLU A 5 5.49 -7.98 17.42
CA GLU A 5 4.72 -8.71 16.43
C GLU A 5 5.29 -8.37 15.06
N HIS A 6 5.82 -9.38 14.38
CA HIS A 6 6.26 -9.24 13.02
C HIS A 6 5.11 -9.56 12.07
N VAL A 7 4.65 -8.58 11.33
CA VAL A 7 3.60 -8.78 10.32
C VAL A 7 4.26 -9.17 8.99
N ALA A 8 4.04 -10.42 8.58
CA ALA A 8 4.39 -10.86 7.23
C ALA A 8 3.20 -10.60 6.30
N ILE A 9 3.42 -9.87 5.22
CA ILE A 9 2.38 -9.47 4.26
C ILE A 9 2.56 -10.29 3.00
N ALA A 10 1.49 -11.00 2.61
CA ALA A 10 1.49 -11.77 1.39
C ALA A 10 1.02 -10.92 0.19
N ASP A 11 1.63 -11.13 -0.98
CA ASP A 11 1.17 -10.57 -2.24
C ASP A 11 -0.16 -11.22 -2.71
N SER A 12 -0.71 -10.75 -3.83
CA SER A 12 -1.97 -11.24 -4.40
C SER A 12 -1.95 -12.74 -4.73
N GLU A 13 -0.78 -13.31 -4.97
CA GLU A 13 -0.58 -14.74 -5.22
C GLU A 13 -0.38 -15.55 -3.93
N GLY A 14 -0.28 -14.88 -2.78
CA GLY A 14 -0.09 -15.49 -1.47
C GLY A 14 1.37 -15.73 -1.09
N TYR A 15 2.33 -15.06 -1.75
CA TYR A 15 3.73 -15.11 -1.37
C TYR A 15 4.08 -14.01 -0.38
N PHE A 16 4.91 -14.35 0.58
CA PHE A 16 5.48 -13.43 1.59
C PHE A 16 6.92 -13.83 1.91
N TYR A 17 7.68 -12.91 2.48
CA TYR A 17 9.03 -13.20 2.94
C TYR A 17 9.00 -13.72 4.37
N CYS A 18 9.53 -14.92 4.58
CA CYS A 18 9.63 -15.52 5.91
C CYS A 18 11.06 -15.37 6.45
N ARG A 19 11.21 -14.67 7.57
CA ARG A 19 12.50 -14.48 8.23
C ARG A 19 13.05 -15.74 8.85
N ALA A 20 12.18 -16.67 9.27
CA ALA A 20 12.61 -17.91 9.92
C ALA A 20 13.41 -18.83 8.97
N VAL A 21 13.05 -18.82 7.69
CA VAL A 21 13.73 -19.64 6.67
C VAL A 21 14.53 -18.79 5.68
N ASP A 22 14.59 -17.47 5.92
CA ASP A 22 15.25 -16.48 5.06
C ASP A 22 14.86 -16.62 3.58
N GLY A 23 13.56 -16.77 3.33
CA GLY A 23 13.06 -17.06 1.99
C GLY A 23 11.62 -16.65 1.74
N ARG A 24 11.27 -16.63 0.44
CA ARG A 24 9.92 -16.36 -0.03
C ARG A 24 9.07 -17.63 0.05
N LEU A 25 8.00 -17.58 0.83
CA LEU A 25 7.06 -18.69 1.00
C LEU A 25 5.67 -18.31 0.45
N ASN A 26 4.89 -19.32 0.04
CA ASN A 26 3.50 -19.14 -0.33
C ASN A 26 2.59 -19.78 0.73
N TYR A 27 1.85 -18.98 1.47
CA TYR A 27 1.03 -19.45 2.57
C TYR A 27 -0.09 -20.44 2.15
N ARG A 28 -0.51 -20.41 0.88
CA ARG A 28 -1.52 -21.32 0.34
C ARG A 28 -0.94 -22.69 -0.01
N LYS A 29 0.32 -22.74 -0.40
CA LYS A 29 1.00 -23.96 -0.89
C LYS A 29 1.84 -24.63 0.18
N GLU A 30 2.36 -23.86 1.12
CA GLU A 30 3.37 -24.29 2.10
C GLU A 30 2.85 -24.21 3.53
N GLN A 31 1.59 -24.63 3.74
CA GLN A 31 0.93 -24.60 5.05
C GLN A 31 1.68 -25.39 6.15
N GLN A 32 2.49 -26.39 5.78
CA GLN A 32 3.30 -27.15 6.71
C GLN A 32 4.51 -26.34 7.24
N VAL A 33 5.00 -25.38 6.45
CA VAL A 33 6.13 -24.52 6.83
C VAL A 33 5.63 -23.26 7.54
N CYS A 34 4.55 -22.67 7.02
CA CYS A 34 3.95 -21.48 7.62
C CYS A 34 2.51 -21.81 8.07
N GLY A 35 2.34 -22.07 9.32
CA GLY A 35 1.09 -22.49 9.95
C GLY A 35 1.41 -23.31 11.19
N CYS A 36 0.57 -24.28 11.55
CA CYS A 36 0.73 -25.10 12.74
C CYS A 36 2.06 -25.89 12.83
N GLY A 37 2.77 -26.05 11.72
CA GLY A 37 4.11 -26.64 11.70
C GLY A 37 5.27 -25.66 11.97
N CYS A 38 5.02 -24.36 12.00
CA CYS A 38 6.02 -23.34 12.29
C CYS A 38 6.11 -23.07 13.79
N PRO A 39 7.30 -23.13 14.42
CA PRO A 39 7.46 -22.86 15.85
C PRO A 39 7.13 -21.41 16.24
N CYS A 40 7.04 -20.51 15.26
CA CYS A 40 6.69 -19.10 15.42
C CYS A 40 5.20 -18.82 15.13
N TYR A 41 4.43 -19.86 14.79
CA TYR A 41 3.00 -19.74 14.57
C TYR A 41 2.26 -19.73 15.89
N THR A 42 1.33 -18.78 16.06
CA THR A 42 0.39 -18.78 17.19
C THR A 42 -1.03 -18.88 16.68
N GLU A 43 -1.94 -19.53 17.44
CA GLU A 43 -3.36 -19.64 17.10
C GLU A 43 -4.06 -18.26 17.05
N GLU A 44 -3.48 -17.26 17.71
CA GLU A 44 -3.88 -15.86 17.65
C GLU A 44 -3.46 -15.16 16.37
N THR A 45 -2.91 -15.88 15.40
CA THR A 45 -2.52 -15.34 14.10
C THR A 45 -3.78 -14.85 13.39
N LEU A 46 -4.11 -13.60 13.62
CA LEU A 46 -5.24 -12.92 13.01
C LEU A 46 -4.99 -12.85 11.49
N ARG A 47 -5.78 -13.62 10.75
CA ARG A 47 -5.94 -13.41 9.31
C ARG A 47 -6.69 -12.11 9.11
N VAL A 48 -6.00 -11.01 9.16
CA VAL A 48 -6.55 -9.74 8.76
C VAL A 48 -6.04 -9.48 7.35
N CYS A 49 -6.91 -9.70 6.35
CA CYS A 49 -6.71 -9.28 4.96
C CYS A 49 -5.41 -9.78 4.30
N GLY A 50 -5.10 -11.07 4.42
CA GLY A 50 -3.88 -11.65 3.83
C GLY A 50 -2.60 -11.36 4.60
N GLN A 51 -2.68 -10.68 5.73
CA GLN A 51 -1.57 -10.47 6.64
C GLN A 51 -1.46 -11.65 7.61
N PHE A 52 -0.22 -12.06 7.86
CA PHE A 52 0.10 -13.03 8.90
C PHE A 52 0.93 -12.34 9.97
N VAL A 53 0.51 -12.45 11.21
CA VAL A 53 1.35 -12.09 12.35
C VAL A 53 2.31 -13.24 12.61
N CYS A 54 3.59 -13.01 12.41
CA CYS A 54 4.64 -13.97 12.67
C CYS A 54 5.36 -13.58 13.96
N CYS A 55 5.37 -14.47 14.96
CA CYS A 55 6.06 -14.24 16.22
C CYS A 55 7.56 -14.58 16.17
N TYR A 56 8.14 -14.68 14.96
CA TYR A 56 9.55 -14.97 14.82
C TYR A 56 10.39 -13.82 15.38
N GLN A 57 11.05 -14.08 16.50
CA GLN A 57 12.07 -13.22 17.07
C GLN A 57 13.44 -13.84 16.77
N GLU A 58 14.24 -13.16 15.98
CA GLU A 58 15.67 -13.50 15.86
C GLU A 58 16.34 -13.22 17.19
N LYS A 59 16.76 -14.29 17.90
CA LYS A 59 17.55 -14.15 19.10
C LYS A 59 18.89 -13.50 18.75
N GLY A 60 19.11 -12.25 19.22
CA GLY A 60 20.40 -11.60 19.21
C GLY A 60 20.70 -10.67 18.04
N LEU A 61 19.70 -10.25 17.27
CA LEU A 61 19.88 -9.12 16.40
C LEU A 61 19.42 -7.86 17.16
N GLU A 62 20.38 -7.00 17.47
CA GLU A 62 20.11 -5.57 17.65
C GLU A 62 19.20 -5.12 16.51
N GLU A 63 18.25 -4.25 16.79
CA GLU A 63 17.24 -3.75 15.85
C GLU A 63 17.79 -3.66 14.44
N LYS A 64 17.39 -4.61 13.55
CA LYS A 64 17.64 -4.40 12.12
C LYS A 64 16.94 -3.08 11.80
N PRO A 65 17.66 -2.14 11.20
CA PRO A 65 17.05 -0.88 10.82
C PRO A 65 15.77 -1.22 10.05
N ALA A 66 14.69 -0.57 10.40
CA ALA A 66 13.46 -0.65 9.63
C ALA A 66 13.83 -0.61 8.15
N LEU A 67 13.14 -1.38 7.30
CA LEU A 67 13.42 -1.45 5.85
C LEU A 67 13.56 -0.04 5.23
N PHE A 68 13.02 0.94 5.92
CA PHE A 68 13.21 2.36 5.69
C PHE A 68 13.63 2.97 7.04
N PRO A 69 14.82 3.57 7.13
CA PRO A 69 15.22 4.28 8.33
C PRO A 69 14.14 5.32 8.65
N SER A 70 13.75 5.40 9.92
CA SER A 70 12.96 6.54 10.38
C SER A 70 13.73 7.79 9.98
N VAL A 71 13.19 8.54 9.03
CA VAL A 71 13.78 9.82 8.65
C VAL A 71 13.59 10.71 9.87
N GLU A 72 14.70 11.12 10.49
CA GLU A 72 14.67 12.00 11.65
C GLU A 72 13.83 13.23 11.30
N GLY A 73 12.72 13.44 12.03
CA GLY A 73 11.76 14.51 11.74
C GLY A 73 10.54 14.14 10.88
N MET A 74 10.40 12.91 10.41
CA MET A 74 9.17 12.48 9.73
C MET A 74 8.04 12.27 10.75
N ASP A 75 6.85 12.80 10.44
CA ASP A 75 5.63 12.53 11.21
C ASP A 75 5.35 11.00 11.24
N GLU A 76 5.18 10.43 12.44
CA GLU A 76 4.92 8.99 12.62
C GLU A 76 3.70 8.50 11.83
N ARG A 77 2.70 9.34 11.63
CA ARG A 77 1.50 9.01 10.85
C ARG A 77 1.84 8.84 9.37
N LEU A 78 2.72 9.70 8.83
CA LEU A 78 3.20 9.57 7.45
C LEU A 78 4.11 8.35 7.30
N TYR A 79 4.99 8.10 8.26
CA TYR A 79 5.83 6.91 8.28
C TYR A 79 5.00 5.63 8.28
N LYS A 80 3.91 5.58 9.07
CA LYS A 80 2.97 4.48 9.10
C LYS A 80 2.31 4.24 7.74
N ALA A 81 1.82 5.30 7.08
CA ALA A 81 1.20 5.20 5.75
C ALA A 81 2.21 4.74 4.69
N TYR A 82 3.41 5.30 4.74
CA TYR A 82 4.54 4.95 3.86
C TYR A 82 4.89 3.46 3.96
N THR A 83 5.10 2.96 5.18
CA THR A 83 5.44 1.55 5.43
C THR A 83 4.29 0.63 4.98
N TYR A 84 3.06 1.03 5.24
CA TYR A 84 1.87 0.28 4.85
C TYR A 84 1.75 0.16 3.32
N ALA A 85 1.88 1.29 2.59
CA ALA A 85 1.83 1.30 1.13
C ALA A 85 2.99 0.52 0.50
N ALA A 86 4.22 0.67 1.03
CA ALA A 86 5.39 -0.08 0.56
C ALA A 86 5.19 -1.60 0.66
N ASN A 87 4.59 -2.03 1.75
CA ASN A 87 4.27 -3.44 1.96
C ASN A 87 3.13 -3.90 1.04
N ALA A 88 2.07 -3.11 0.90
CA ALA A 88 0.93 -3.44 0.04
C ALA A 88 1.35 -3.61 -1.42
N HIS A 89 2.25 -2.76 -1.92
CA HIS A 89 2.79 -2.80 -3.29
C HIS A 89 4.07 -3.63 -3.43
N ALA A 90 4.43 -4.44 -2.43
CA ALA A 90 5.65 -5.26 -2.48
C ALA A 90 5.63 -6.22 -3.68
N GLY A 91 6.71 -6.21 -4.46
CA GLY A 91 6.84 -7.03 -5.67
C GLY A 91 6.09 -6.52 -6.90
N GLN A 92 5.42 -5.37 -6.82
CA GLN A 92 4.81 -4.72 -7.98
C GLN A 92 5.80 -3.79 -8.67
N TYR A 93 5.70 -3.71 -9.98
CA TYR A 93 6.55 -2.87 -10.84
C TYR A 93 5.68 -1.96 -11.72
N ARG A 94 6.20 -0.80 -12.07
CA ARG A 94 5.59 0.08 -13.08
C ARG A 94 5.52 -0.66 -14.42
N LYS A 95 4.39 -0.46 -15.11
CA LYS A 95 4.08 -1.18 -16.36
C LYS A 95 5.21 -1.07 -17.38
N LYS A 96 5.68 -2.23 -17.85
CA LYS A 96 6.79 -2.37 -18.83
C LYS A 96 8.17 -1.88 -18.33
N THR A 97 8.36 -1.73 -17.04
CA THR A 97 9.64 -1.29 -16.46
C THR A 97 10.11 -2.26 -15.38
N VAL A 98 11.32 -2.05 -14.87
CA VAL A 98 11.87 -2.72 -13.69
C VAL A 98 11.77 -1.82 -12.43
N ILE A 99 11.10 -0.68 -12.53
CA ILE A 99 10.96 0.30 -11.46
C ILE A 99 9.87 -0.19 -10.50
N PRO A 100 10.17 -0.36 -9.20
CA PRO A 100 9.17 -0.72 -8.21
C PRO A 100 8.00 0.26 -8.22
N TYR A 101 6.76 -0.27 -8.11
CA TYR A 101 5.57 0.59 -8.10
C TYR A 101 5.61 1.65 -7.02
N PHE A 102 6.23 1.32 -5.89
CA PHE A 102 6.38 2.23 -4.76
C PHE A 102 7.12 3.54 -5.09
N ALA A 103 7.96 3.56 -6.13
CA ALA A 103 8.58 4.81 -6.60
C ALA A 103 7.54 5.84 -7.06
N HIS A 104 6.44 5.39 -7.69
CA HIS A 104 5.31 6.24 -8.04
C HIS A 104 4.64 6.83 -6.79
N ILE A 105 4.39 5.99 -5.78
CA ILE A 105 3.79 6.44 -4.51
C ILE A 105 4.62 7.57 -3.87
N ILE A 106 5.96 7.42 -3.84
CA ILE A 106 6.86 8.46 -3.33
C ILE A 106 6.74 9.75 -4.15
N THR A 107 6.74 9.63 -5.49
CA THR A 107 6.63 10.79 -6.37
C THR A 107 5.29 11.51 -6.17
N THR A 108 4.20 10.76 -6.06
CA THR A 108 2.87 11.32 -5.75
C THR A 108 2.86 12.04 -4.41
N MET A 109 3.43 11.44 -3.37
CA MET A 109 3.55 12.08 -2.05
C MET A 109 4.33 13.40 -2.15
N ASN A 110 5.47 13.43 -2.85
CA ASN A 110 6.29 14.64 -2.99
C ASN A 110 5.49 15.78 -3.63
N TYR A 111 4.73 15.50 -4.71
CA TYR A 111 3.85 16.50 -5.31
C TYR A 111 2.72 16.93 -4.39
N ALA A 112 2.16 16.03 -3.60
CA ALA A 112 1.13 16.38 -2.63
C ALA A 112 1.69 17.30 -1.53
N MET A 113 2.93 17.09 -1.06
CA MET A 113 3.61 17.94 -0.07
C MET A 113 3.86 19.37 -0.57
N GLU A 114 3.97 19.59 -1.88
CA GLU A 114 4.05 20.94 -2.46
C GLU A 114 2.71 21.69 -2.39
N LEU A 115 1.60 20.98 -2.20
CA LEU A 115 0.24 21.52 -2.28
C LEU A 115 -0.46 21.59 -0.92
N THR A 116 -0.04 20.80 0.07
CA THR A 116 -0.68 20.74 1.38
C THR A 116 0.29 20.30 2.49
N GLU A 117 0.02 20.77 3.70
CA GLU A 117 0.67 20.29 4.93
C GLU A 117 -0.25 19.38 5.77
N ASP A 118 -1.47 19.11 5.28
CA ASP A 118 -2.45 18.27 6.00
C ASP A 118 -2.01 16.80 5.97
N THR A 119 -1.61 16.29 7.13
CA THR A 119 -1.09 14.93 7.27
C THR A 119 -2.07 13.86 6.79
N GLU A 120 -3.38 14.02 6.98
CA GLU A 120 -4.36 13.00 6.52
C GLU A 120 -4.51 13.01 4.99
N VAL A 121 -4.38 14.19 4.35
CA VAL A 121 -4.35 14.29 2.88
C VAL A 121 -3.08 13.66 2.33
N LEU A 122 -1.93 13.89 2.98
CA LEU A 122 -0.65 13.26 2.62
C LEU A 122 -0.69 11.74 2.83
N GLN A 123 -1.30 11.25 3.92
CA GLN A 123 -1.53 9.82 4.12
C GLN A 123 -2.39 9.24 3.00
N ALA A 124 -3.47 9.91 2.61
CA ALA A 124 -4.32 9.46 1.53
C ALA A 124 -3.58 9.46 0.17
N ALA A 125 -2.72 10.45 -0.09
CA ALA A 125 -1.87 10.47 -1.28
C ALA A 125 -0.87 9.30 -1.32
N ILE A 126 -0.32 8.89 -0.18
CA ILE A 126 0.55 7.70 -0.07
C ILE A 126 -0.25 6.40 -0.32
N LEU A 127 -1.51 6.36 0.11
CA LEU A 127 -2.35 5.17 0.11
C LEU A 127 -3.28 5.06 -1.11
N HIS A 128 -3.30 6.06 -2.02
CA HIS A 128 -4.32 6.22 -3.05
C HIS A 128 -4.57 4.97 -3.91
N ASP A 129 -3.52 4.26 -4.30
CA ASP A 129 -3.60 3.09 -5.17
C ASP A 129 -3.71 1.75 -4.41
N THR A 130 -3.61 1.76 -3.06
CA THR A 130 -3.56 0.51 -2.29
C THR A 130 -4.83 -0.32 -2.46
N VAL A 131 -6.01 0.29 -2.45
CA VAL A 131 -7.29 -0.42 -2.63
C VAL A 131 -7.50 -0.84 -4.07
N GLU A 132 -7.05 -0.02 -5.02
CA GLU A 132 -7.25 -0.29 -6.45
C GLU A 132 -6.35 -1.42 -6.98
N ASP A 133 -5.11 -1.47 -6.52
CA ASP A 133 -4.05 -2.29 -7.12
C ASP A 133 -3.49 -3.36 -6.18
N THR A 134 -4.02 -3.48 -4.95
CA THR A 134 -3.55 -4.49 -3.99
C THR A 134 -4.72 -5.24 -3.33
N TRP A 135 -4.42 -5.98 -2.28
CA TRP A 135 -5.38 -6.73 -1.46
C TRP A 135 -6.06 -5.87 -0.36
N VAL A 136 -5.63 -4.61 -0.19
CA VAL A 136 -6.14 -3.69 0.86
C VAL A 136 -7.60 -3.35 0.60
N THR A 137 -8.41 -3.32 1.65
CA THR A 137 -9.82 -2.89 1.59
C THR A 137 -10.01 -1.51 2.23
N PHE A 138 -11.15 -0.88 1.97
CA PHE A 138 -11.51 0.39 2.62
C PHE A 138 -11.66 0.23 4.13
N GLU A 139 -12.19 -0.91 4.58
CA GLU A 139 -12.32 -1.24 6.00
C GLU A 139 -10.95 -1.35 6.68
N ASP A 140 -9.93 -1.83 5.98
CA ASP A 140 -8.55 -1.88 6.49
C ASP A 140 -7.98 -0.48 6.66
N LEU A 141 -8.19 0.39 5.67
CA LEU A 141 -7.76 1.78 5.75
C LEU A 141 -8.48 2.52 6.87
N GLN A 142 -9.80 2.35 6.98
CA GLN A 142 -10.62 2.98 8.03
C GLN A 142 -10.14 2.58 9.43
N ARG A 143 -9.90 1.29 9.65
CA ARG A 143 -9.42 0.78 10.93
C ARG A 143 -8.01 1.26 11.26
N THR A 144 -7.13 1.41 10.24
CA THR A 144 -5.71 1.67 10.44
C THR A 144 -5.39 3.16 10.47
N PHE A 145 -6.07 3.96 9.64
CA PHE A 145 -5.77 5.37 9.38
C PHE A 145 -6.95 6.32 9.69
N GLY A 146 -8.13 5.76 9.97
CA GLY A 146 -9.32 6.53 10.30
C GLY A 146 -10.21 6.86 9.09
N ASP A 147 -11.42 7.35 9.42
CA ASP A 147 -12.50 7.56 8.44
C ASP A 147 -12.16 8.57 7.35
N ARG A 148 -11.44 9.64 7.69
CA ARG A 148 -11.14 10.72 6.73
C ARG A 148 -10.16 10.23 5.67
N VAL A 149 -9.08 9.55 6.07
CA VAL A 149 -8.09 8.99 5.14
C VAL A 149 -8.75 7.95 4.23
N ALA A 150 -9.53 7.01 4.79
CA ALA A 150 -10.21 5.99 4.01
C ALA A 150 -11.17 6.60 2.98
N ARG A 151 -11.97 7.62 3.36
CA ARG A 151 -12.87 8.33 2.43
C ARG A 151 -12.12 9.06 1.32
N LEU A 152 -10.99 9.69 1.62
CA LEU A 152 -10.17 10.36 0.61
C LEU A 152 -9.65 9.35 -0.42
N VAL A 153 -9.16 8.18 0.00
CA VAL A 153 -8.74 7.10 -0.90
C VAL A 153 -9.93 6.55 -1.69
N GLU A 154 -11.09 6.35 -1.05
CA GLU A 154 -12.30 5.86 -1.73
C GLU A 154 -12.72 6.77 -2.88
N THR A 155 -12.62 8.10 -2.69
CA THR A 155 -12.98 9.07 -3.73
C THR A 155 -12.04 9.06 -4.95
N GLU A 156 -10.83 8.52 -4.81
CA GLU A 156 -9.87 8.36 -5.90
C GLU A 156 -10.00 7.05 -6.66
N THR A 157 -10.59 6.02 -6.04
CA THR A 157 -10.63 4.67 -6.59
C THR A 157 -11.60 4.59 -7.78
N GLU A 158 -11.07 4.29 -8.97
CA GLU A 158 -11.90 4.09 -10.18
C GLU A 158 -12.68 2.77 -10.11
N ASN A 159 -13.94 2.78 -10.55
CA ASN A 159 -14.68 1.55 -10.77
C ASN A 159 -14.18 0.84 -12.03
N LYS A 160 -13.26 -0.10 -11.87
CA LYS A 160 -12.60 -0.84 -12.98
C LYS A 160 -13.55 -1.72 -13.80
N ARG A 161 -14.77 -2.02 -13.34
CA ARG A 161 -15.73 -2.90 -14.04
C ARG A 161 -15.07 -4.20 -14.54
N PRO A 162 -14.62 -5.10 -13.62
CA PRO A 162 -13.74 -6.23 -13.96
C PRO A 162 -14.33 -7.21 -15.01
N ASN A 163 -15.65 -7.17 -15.22
CA ASN A 163 -16.34 -8.02 -16.18
C ASN A 163 -16.40 -7.45 -17.61
N ILE A 164 -15.84 -6.26 -17.85
CA ILE A 164 -15.84 -5.58 -19.15
C ILE A 164 -14.40 -5.24 -19.53
N PRO A 165 -13.97 -5.50 -20.77
CA PRO A 165 -12.63 -5.14 -21.22
C PRO A 165 -12.31 -3.67 -20.96
N ALA A 166 -11.11 -3.38 -20.42
CA ALA A 166 -10.70 -2.04 -20.03
C ALA A 166 -10.77 -1.02 -21.18
N SER A 167 -10.53 -1.47 -22.43
CA SER A 167 -10.63 -0.64 -23.63
C SER A 167 -12.06 -0.14 -23.91
N GLN A 168 -13.08 -0.91 -23.53
CA GLN A 168 -14.48 -0.54 -23.71
C GLN A 168 -15.03 0.36 -22.58
N THR A 169 -14.35 0.40 -21.46
CA THR A 169 -14.77 1.21 -20.29
C THR A 169 -13.96 2.50 -20.12
N TRP A 170 -12.88 2.67 -20.89
CA TRP A 170 -11.94 3.76 -20.70
C TRP A 170 -12.61 5.14 -20.76
N GLU A 171 -13.40 5.40 -21.80
CA GLU A 171 -14.06 6.69 -21.99
C GLU A 171 -15.08 6.98 -20.88
N ILE A 172 -15.85 5.96 -20.51
CA ILE A 172 -16.86 6.07 -19.44
C ILE A 172 -16.17 6.39 -18.11
N ARG A 173 -15.11 5.65 -17.76
CA ARG A 173 -14.34 5.89 -16.53
C ARG A 173 -13.75 7.30 -16.49
N LYS A 174 -13.16 7.77 -17.60
CA LYS A 174 -12.59 9.12 -17.65
C LYS A 174 -13.64 10.23 -17.52
N ARG A 175 -14.82 10.02 -18.08
CA ARG A 175 -15.94 10.95 -17.91
C ARG A 175 -16.42 10.97 -16.47
N GLU A 176 -16.60 9.81 -15.85
CA GLU A 176 -16.98 9.69 -14.43
C GLU A 176 -15.94 10.37 -13.52
N THR A 177 -14.66 10.15 -13.74
CA THR A 177 -13.57 10.83 -13.01
C THR A 177 -13.66 12.36 -13.13
N ILE A 178 -13.85 12.89 -14.35
CA ILE A 178 -13.99 14.34 -14.57
C ILE A 178 -15.22 14.90 -13.85
N ASP A 179 -16.37 14.23 -13.94
CA ASP A 179 -17.60 14.69 -13.32
C ASP A 179 -17.55 14.59 -11.79
N HIS A 180 -16.84 13.58 -11.27
CA HIS A 180 -16.53 13.47 -9.85
C HIS A 180 -15.65 14.64 -9.38
N LEU A 181 -14.55 14.91 -10.08
CA LEU A 181 -13.59 15.96 -9.74
C LEU A 181 -14.19 17.37 -9.73
N LYS A 182 -15.19 17.65 -10.58
CA LYS A 182 -15.90 18.93 -10.55
C LYS A 182 -16.56 19.20 -9.20
N LYS A 183 -16.97 18.15 -8.50
CA LYS A 183 -17.71 18.20 -7.22
C LYS A 183 -16.83 17.85 -6.02
N ALA A 184 -15.64 17.32 -6.24
CA ALA A 184 -14.74 16.87 -5.21
C ALA A 184 -14.23 18.00 -4.32
N SER A 185 -13.85 17.65 -3.10
CA SER A 185 -13.18 18.56 -2.16
C SER A 185 -11.83 19.03 -2.69
N MET A 186 -11.27 20.09 -2.09
CA MET A 186 -9.90 20.50 -2.42
C MET A 186 -8.90 19.42 -2.06
N ASP A 187 -9.10 18.72 -0.94
CA ASP A 187 -8.24 17.64 -0.50
C ASP A 187 -8.14 16.51 -1.55
N THR A 188 -9.31 16.06 -2.06
CA THR A 188 -9.38 15.08 -3.15
C THR A 188 -8.65 15.60 -4.41
N LYS A 189 -8.87 16.88 -4.78
CA LYS A 189 -8.22 17.49 -5.96
C LYS A 189 -6.70 17.54 -5.82
N VAL A 190 -6.17 17.78 -4.62
CA VAL A 190 -4.74 17.75 -4.33
C VAL A 190 -4.17 16.36 -4.62
N ILE A 191 -4.82 15.30 -4.11
CA ILE A 191 -4.38 13.91 -4.31
C ILE A 191 -4.36 13.56 -5.80
N VAL A 192 -5.50 13.83 -6.50
CA VAL A 192 -5.60 13.55 -7.95
C VAL A 192 -4.55 14.31 -8.74
N LEU A 193 -4.35 15.60 -8.45
CA LEU A 193 -3.36 16.40 -9.16
C LEU A 193 -1.95 15.84 -8.95
N ALA A 194 -1.60 15.47 -7.72
CA ALA A 194 -0.32 14.88 -7.39
C ALA A 194 -0.09 13.56 -8.15
N ASP A 195 -1.07 12.64 -8.15
CA ASP A 195 -1.00 11.40 -8.91
C ASP A 195 -0.84 11.64 -10.42
N LYS A 196 -1.68 12.50 -11.00
CA LYS A 196 -1.62 12.75 -12.45
C LYS A 196 -0.30 13.43 -12.86
N THR A 197 0.26 14.31 -12.01
CA THR A 197 1.56 14.91 -12.22
C THR A 197 2.67 13.87 -12.16
N ALA A 198 2.67 12.98 -11.17
CA ALA A 198 3.63 11.88 -11.07
C ALA A 198 3.56 10.93 -12.28
N ASN A 199 2.35 10.62 -12.76
CA ASN A 199 2.16 9.79 -13.94
C ASN A 199 2.68 10.49 -15.23
N LEU A 200 2.42 11.79 -15.40
CA LEU A 200 2.93 12.56 -16.55
C LEU A 200 4.45 12.65 -16.54
N GLU A 201 5.05 12.89 -15.38
CA GLU A 201 6.51 12.90 -15.23
C GLU A 201 7.13 11.57 -15.68
N SER A 202 6.56 10.46 -15.24
CA SER A 202 7.01 9.11 -15.62
C SER A 202 6.96 8.91 -17.14
N ILE A 203 5.84 9.30 -17.80
CA ILE A 203 5.68 9.19 -19.24
C ILE A 203 6.74 10.00 -19.99
N VAL A 204 7.04 11.23 -19.53
CA VAL A 204 8.04 12.10 -20.18
C VAL A 204 9.46 11.56 -20.01
N LYS A 205 9.77 10.95 -18.87
CA LYS A 205 11.11 10.39 -18.60
C LYS A 205 11.37 9.04 -19.29
N GLU A 206 10.31 8.33 -19.67
CA GLU A 206 10.41 7.01 -20.34
C GLU A 206 10.48 7.12 -21.88
N GLN A 207 10.44 8.33 -22.46
CA GLN A 207 10.63 8.59 -23.90
C GLN A 207 12.09 8.91 -24.23
#